data_8c74ec62e73c69284b4606fbe5a60f02
#
_entry.id   8c74ec62e73c69284b4606fbe5a60f02
#
_cell.length_a   1.000
_cell.length_b   1.000
_cell.length_c   1.000
_cell.angle_alpha   90.00
_cell.angle_beta   90.00
_cell.angle_gamma   90.00
#
_symmetry.space_group_name_H-M   'P 1'
#
loop_
_entity.id
_entity.type
_entity.pdbx_description
1 polymer ?
#
loop_
_entity_poly.entity_id
_entity_poly.type
_entity_poly.pdbx_seq_one_letter_code
_entity_poly.pdbx_strand_id
1 'polypeptide(L)'
;MPKIVDHDTHRADLALRAASYFSEHGYGGVSMRKVATHLGVSKSALYHYFPTKEALFLACTKEVMKSVVVPQASGASQKAQIQALTKAMAPDFGSEMALLFDYLRGKTAEEIAQDEAMQVSMAAHHAAVAEIVGEDAAQETLEHMMGQLLIGYFRGINGET
;
A
#
# COMPACT_ATOMS: atom_id res chain seq x y z
N MET A 1 -37.12 3.64 3.54
CA MET A 1 -36.13 4.73 3.49
C MET A 1 -35.04 4.34 2.49
N PRO A 2 -34.78 5.07 1.43
CA PRO A 2 -33.60 4.80 0.61
C PRO A 2 -32.39 4.98 1.52
N LYS A 3 -31.54 3.95 1.60
CA LYS A 3 -30.25 4.05 2.25
C LYS A 3 -29.45 5.10 1.46
N ILE A 4 -29.17 6.25 2.05
CA ILE A 4 -28.22 7.20 1.49
C ILE A 4 -26.89 6.42 1.49
N VAL A 5 -26.54 5.89 0.32
CA VAL A 5 -25.22 5.30 0.12
C VAL A 5 -24.28 6.49 0.18
N ASP A 6 -23.50 6.59 1.25
CA ASP A 6 -22.40 7.54 1.31
C ASP A 6 -21.42 7.15 0.19
N HIS A 7 -21.40 7.96 -0.86
CA HIS A 7 -20.60 7.71 -2.05
C HIS A 7 -19.11 7.53 -1.72
N ASP A 8 -18.62 8.26 -0.72
CA ASP A 8 -17.21 8.18 -0.32
C ASP A 8 -16.93 6.87 0.43
N THR A 9 -17.80 6.45 1.34
CA THR A 9 -17.69 5.16 2.04
C THR A 9 -17.79 4.00 1.06
N HIS A 10 -18.70 4.05 0.09
CA HIS A 10 -18.84 3.00 -0.92
C HIS A 10 -17.62 2.94 -1.85
N ARG A 11 -17.09 4.09 -2.24
CA ARG A 11 -15.87 4.19 -3.06
C ARG A 11 -14.66 3.60 -2.32
N ALA A 12 -14.51 3.89 -1.02
CA ALA A 12 -13.46 3.33 -0.19
C ALA A 12 -13.57 1.80 -0.04
N ASP A 13 -14.78 1.26 0.17
CA ASP A 13 -15.02 -0.19 0.23
C ASP A 13 -14.64 -0.88 -1.09
N LEU A 14 -15.05 -0.32 -2.22
CA LEU A 14 -14.67 -0.84 -3.53
C LEU A 14 -13.13 -0.84 -3.73
N ALA A 15 -12.46 0.23 -3.31
CA ALA A 15 -11.01 0.34 -3.40
C ALA A 15 -10.28 -0.70 -2.53
N LEU A 16 -10.70 -0.91 -1.28
CA LEU A 16 -10.11 -1.92 -0.39
C LEU A 16 -10.29 -3.34 -0.92
N ARG A 17 -11.47 -3.67 -1.43
CA ARG A 17 -11.74 -4.98 -2.02
C ARG A 17 -10.97 -5.19 -3.32
N ALA A 18 -10.81 -4.15 -4.12
CA ALA A 18 -9.97 -4.18 -5.32
C ALA A 18 -8.49 -4.34 -4.98
N ALA A 19 -8.01 -3.74 -3.88
CA ALA A 19 -6.62 -3.88 -3.42
C ALA A 19 -6.26 -5.35 -3.16
N SER A 20 -7.11 -6.11 -2.46
CA SER A 20 -6.92 -7.54 -2.25
C SER A 20 -6.84 -8.31 -3.57
N TYR A 21 -7.69 -7.96 -4.53
CA TYR A 21 -7.69 -8.60 -5.84
C TYR A 21 -6.42 -8.31 -6.66
N PHE A 22 -5.90 -7.08 -6.59
CA PHE A 22 -4.61 -6.75 -7.18
C PHE A 22 -3.46 -7.51 -6.51
N SER A 23 -3.48 -7.62 -5.19
CA SER A 23 -2.44 -8.37 -4.45
C SER A 23 -2.38 -9.84 -4.85
N GLU A 24 -3.53 -10.46 -5.09
CA GLU A 24 -3.62 -11.88 -5.47
C GLU A 24 -3.24 -12.14 -6.95
N HIS A 25 -3.53 -11.20 -7.86
CA HIS A 25 -3.46 -11.42 -9.30
C HIS A 25 -2.43 -10.58 -10.03
N GLY A 26 -1.74 -9.68 -9.32
CA GLY A 26 -0.82 -8.69 -9.90
C GLY A 26 -1.55 -7.56 -10.63
N TYR A 27 -0.84 -6.47 -10.89
CA TYR A 27 -1.42 -5.32 -11.60
C TYR A 27 -1.63 -5.62 -13.09
N GLY A 28 -0.62 -6.18 -13.78
CA GLY A 28 -0.68 -6.47 -15.21
C GLY A 28 -1.72 -7.51 -15.59
N GLY A 29 -1.94 -8.53 -14.74
CA GLY A 29 -2.91 -9.60 -14.95
C GLY A 29 -4.38 -9.23 -14.78
N VAL A 30 -4.65 -8.04 -14.22
CA VAL A 30 -5.99 -7.57 -13.86
C VAL A 30 -6.50 -6.52 -14.85
N SER A 31 -7.75 -6.67 -15.29
CA SER A 31 -8.47 -5.67 -16.09
C SER A 31 -9.64 -5.09 -15.28
N MET A 32 -10.08 -3.87 -15.64
CA MET A 32 -11.27 -3.24 -15.03
C MET A 32 -12.52 -4.11 -15.09
N ARG A 33 -12.67 -4.91 -16.16
CA ARG A 33 -13.78 -5.87 -16.29
C ARG A 33 -13.68 -7.00 -15.26
N LYS A 34 -12.49 -7.56 -15.05
CA LYS A 34 -12.26 -8.60 -14.03
C LYS A 34 -12.51 -8.06 -12.64
N VAL A 35 -12.05 -6.84 -12.35
CA VAL A 35 -12.31 -6.17 -11.06
C VAL A 35 -13.81 -5.97 -10.85
N ALA A 36 -14.54 -5.43 -11.81
CA ALA A 36 -15.99 -5.25 -11.70
C ALA A 36 -16.72 -6.55 -11.38
N THR A 37 -16.35 -7.65 -12.07
CA THR A 37 -16.89 -8.97 -11.82
C THR A 37 -16.60 -9.45 -10.39
N HIS A 38 -15.35 -9.31 -9.94
CA HIS A 38 -14.94 -9.69 -8.58
C HIS A 38 -15.67 -8.87 -7.50
N LEU A 39 -15.86 -7.59 -7.72
CA LEU A 39 -16.56 -6.69 -6.79
C LEU A 39 -18.09 -6.88 -6.82
N GLY A 40 -18.64 -7.60 -7.80
CA GLY A 40 -20.09 -7.76 -7.99
C GLY A 40 -20.80 -6.47 -8.44
N VAL A 41 -20.09 -5.59 -9.14
CA VAL A 41 -20.64 -4.33 -9.68
C VAL A 41 -20.62 -4.36 -11.21
N SER A 42 -21.47 -3.52 -11.83
CA SER A 42 -21.41 -3.35 -13.29
C SER A 42 -20.11 -2.63 -13.68
N LYS A 43 -19.63 -2.91 -14.90
CA LYS A 43 -18.48 -2.20 -15.48
C LYS A 43 -18.72 -0.67 -15.49
N SER A 44 -19.93 -0.25 -15.86
CA SER A 44 -20.30 1.15 -15.88
C SER A 44 -20.24 1.80 -14.49
N ALA A 45 -20.72 1.10 -13.46
CA ALA A 45 -20.63 1.57 -12.08
C ALA A 45 -19.16 1.71 -11.62
N LEU A 46 -18.31 0.72 -11.93
CA LEU A 46 -16.90 0.81 -11.57
C LEU A 46 -16.19 2.00 -12.25
N TYR A 47 -16.43 2.20 -13.56
CA TYR A 47 -15.87 3.35 -14.29
C TYR A 47 -16.41 4.71 -13.84
N HIS A 48 -17.61 4.74 -13.25
CA HIS A 48 -18.13 5.95 -12.62
C HIS A 48 -17.28 6.39 -11.41
N TYR A 49 -16.84 5.44 -10.59
CA TYR A 49 -15.98 5.72 -9.43
C TYR A 49 -14.49 5.85 -9.77
N PHE A 50 -14.03 5.09 -10.76
CA PHE A 50 -12.62 5.00 -11.14
C PHE A 50 -12.50 4.99 -12.66
N PRO A 51 -12.23 6.16 -13.27
CA PRO A 51 -12.21 6.31 -14.74
C PRO A 51 -11.16 5.45 -15.43
N THR A 52 -10.07 5.12 -14.75
CA THR A 52 -8.96 4.31 -15.27
C THR A 52 -8.51 3.27 -14.23
N LYS A 53 -7.74 2.29 -14.69
CA LYS A 53 -7.14 1.29 -13.81
C LYS A 53 -6.13 1.92 -12.85
N GLU A 54 -5.38 2.92 -13.31
CA GLU A 54 -4.45 3.70 -12.52
C GLU A 54 -5.18 4.50 -11.42
N ALA A 55 -6.31 5.12 -11.74
CA ALA A 55 -7.15 5.82 -10.76
C ALA A 55 -7.71 4.86 -9.70
N LEU A 56 -8.07 3.64 -10.09
CA LEU A 56 -8.47 2.61 -9.14
C LEU A 56 -7.29 2.19 -8.26
N PHE A 57 -6.12 1.93 -8.85
CA PHE A 57 -4.93 1.52 -8.11
C PHE A 57 -4.48 2.60 -7.10
N LEU A 58 -4.51 3.87 -7.50
CA LEU A 58 -4.26 5.00 -6.60
C LEU A 58 -5.26 5.02 -5.43
N ALA A 59 -6.54 4.79 -5.69
CA ALA A 59 -7.54 4.72 -4.64
C ALA A 59 -7.29 3.54 -3.69
N CYS A 60 -6.90 2.36 -4.23
CA CYS A 60 -6.47 1.21 -3.44
C CYS A 60 -5.29 1.57 -2.54
N THR A 61 -4.26 2.21 -3.09
CA THR A 61 -3.09 2.64 -2.33
C THR A 61 -3.47 3.61 -1.21
N LYS A 62 -4.29 4.62 -1.51
CA LYS A 62 -4.78 5.58 -0.49
C LYS A 62 -5.51 4.90 0.67
N GLU A 63 -6.35 3.92 0.39
CA GLU A 63 -7.09 3.21 1.43
C GLU A 63 -6.18 2.26 2.25
N VAL A 64 -5.31 1.51 1.58
CA VAL A 64 -4.36 0.60 2.26
C VAL A 64 -3.40 1.38 3.14
N MET A 65 -2.89 2.52 2.68
CA MET A 65 -1.95 3.34 3.46
C MET A 65 -2.56 3.95 4.72
N LYS A 66 -3.88 4.06 4.84
CA LYS A 66 -4.55 4.45 6.09
C LYS A 66 -4.36 3.41 7.21
N SER A 67 -4.05 2.16 6.85
CA SER A 67 -3.81 1.07 7.81
C SER A 67 -2.34 0.95 8.26
N VAL A 68 -1.44 1.76 7.69
CA VAL A 68 -0.06 1.87 8.18
C VAL A 68 -0.10 2.54 9.56
N VAL A 69 -0.03 1.72 10.60
CA VAL A 69 -0.14 2.17 12.00
C VAL A 69 1.16 1.86 12.72
N VAL A 70 1.68 2.85 13.44
CA VAL A 70 2.81 2.64 14.35
C VAL A 70 2.36 1.74 15.50
N PRO A 71 3.03 0.60 15.73
CA PRO A 71 2.71 -0.25 16.88
C PRO A 71 2.88 0.53 18.18
N GLN A 72 1.78 0.76 18.90
CA GLN A 72 1.80 1.48 20.18
C GLN A 72 2.37 0.57 21.26
N ALA A 73 3.62 0.83 21.67
CA ALA A 73 4.24 0.17 22.81
C ALA A 73 4.62 1.22 23.85
N SER A 74 3.73 1.45 24.82
CA SER A 74 3.95 2.41 25.89
C SER A 74 5.27 2.11 26.62
N GLY A 75 6.19 3.09 26.62
CA GLY A 75 7.50 2.97 27.28
C GLY A 75 8.58 2.23 26.48
N ALA A 76 8.30 1.80 25.24
CA ALA A 76 9.32 1.20 24.39
C ALA A 76 10.30 2.26 23.86
N SER A 77 11.59 1.87 23.72
CA SER A 77 12.56 2.74 23.05
C SER A 77 12.22 2.91 21.56
N GLN A 78 12.68 4.01 20.96
CA GLN A 78 12.53 4.24 19.51
C GLN A 78 13.02 3.03 18.70
N LYS A 79 14.17 2.45 19.07
CA LYS A 79 14.72 1.26 18.44
C LYS A 79 13.73 0.07 18.49
N ALA A 80 13.11 -0.17 19.63
CA ALA A 80 12.14 -1.27 19.79
C ALA A 80 10.86 -1.00 18.97
N GLN A 81 10.41 0.24 18.88
CA GLN A 81 9.25 0.62 18.06
C GLN A 81 9.55 0.45 16.56
N ILE A 82 10.74 0.85 16.08
CA ILE A 82 11.16 0.63 14.69
C ILE A 82 11.28 -0.87 14.38
N GLN A 83 11.82 -1.66 15.28
CA GLN A 83 11.89 -3.13 15.12
C GLN A 83 10.48 -3.75 15.05
N ALA A 84 9.55 -3.29 15.87
CA ALA A 84 8.15 -3.75 15.85
C ALA A 84 7.46 -3.38 14.53
N LEU A 85 7.66 -2.16 14.03
CA LEU A 85 7.13 -1.71 12.74
C LEU A 85 7.72 -2.55 11.58
N THR A 86 9.03 -2.74 11.56
CA THR A 86 9.72 -3.59 10.56
C THR A 86 9.18 -5.02 10.57
N LYS A 87 9.00 -5.59 11.76
CA LYS A 87 8.45 -6.94 11.92
C LYS A 87 7.01 -7.05 11.46
N ALA A 88 6.19 -6.02 11.68
CA ALA A 88 4.80 -5.99 11.21
C ALA A 88 4.69 -5.95 9.68
N MET A 89 5.64 -5.32 8.99
CA MET A 89 5.68 -5.24 7.53
C MET A 89 6.24 -6.51 6.85
N ALA A 90 7.05 -7.29 7.54
CA ALA A 90 7.80 -8.39 6.93
C ALA A 90 6.93 -9.49 6.28
N PRO A 91 5.78 -9.93 6.84
CA PRO A 91 4.99 -11.01 6.25
C PRO A 91 4.47 -10.71 4.84
N ASP A 92 4.04 -9.48 4.59
CA ASP A 92 3.41 -9.07 3.32
C ASP A 92 4.41 -8.41 2.35
N PHE A 93 5.62 -8.10 2.82
CA PHE A 93 6.63 -7.34 2.08
C PHE A 93 6.90 -7.90 0.68
N GLY A 94 7.06 -9.22 0.54
CA GLY A 94 7.36 -9.85 -0.74
C GLY A 94 6.23 -9.71 -1.75
N SER A 95 4.97 -9.91 -1.34
CA SER A 95 3.80 -9.77 -2.20
C SER A 95 3.53 -8.30 -2.56
N GLU A 96 3.73 -7.39 -1.63
CA GLU A 96 3.63 -5.95 -1.87
C GLU A 96 4.67 -5.46 -2.87
N MET A 97 5.93 -5.90 -2.73
CA MET A 97 7.00 -5.56 -3.68
C MET A 97 6.74 -6.15 -5.06
N ALA A 98 6.24 -7.38 -5.14
CA ALA A 98 5.90 -8.00 -6.43
C ALA A 98 4.79 -7.21 -7.15
N LEU A 99 3.74 -6.82 -6.44
CA LEU A 99 2.66 -5.98 -6.98
C LEU A 99 3.18 -4.62 -7.43
N LEU A 100 4.02 -3.99 -6.60
CA LEU A 100 4.61 -2.69 -6.88
C LEU A 100 5.47 -2.72 -8.14
N PHE A 101 6.38 -3.68 -8.26
CA PHE A 101 7.23 -3.81 -9.45
C PHE A 101 6.42 -4.15 -10.71
N ASP A 102 5.34 -4.91 -10.59
CA ASP A 102 4.44 -5.15 -11.71
C ASP A 102 3.69 -3.87 -12.14
N TYR A 103 3.25 -3.05 -11.17
CA TYR A 103 2.65 -1.74 -11.43
C TYR A 103 3.62 -0.75 -12.09
N LEU A 104 4.88 -0.74 -11.65
CA LEU A 104 5.92 0.16 -12.17
C LEU A 104 6.56 -0.31 -13.46
N ARG A 105 6.23 -1.51 -13.92
CA ARG A 105 6.83 -2.10 -15.12
C ARG A 105 6.63 -1.21 -16.34
N GLY A 106 7.75 -0.85 -16.99
CA GLY A 106 7.78 -0.02 -18.19
C GLY A 106 7.70 1.48 -17.95
N LYS A 107 7.57 1.93 -16.69
CA LYS A 107 7.67 3.35 -16.34
C LYS A 107 9.15 3.78 -16.29
N THR A 108 9.42 5.00 -16.73
CA THR A 108 10.72 5.64 -16.56
C THR A 108 10.93 6.09 -15.10
N ALA A 109 12.16 6.40 -14.72
CA ALA A 109 12.46 6.95 -13.39
C ALA A 109 11.71 8.26 -13.11
N GLU A 110 11.53 9.11 -14.13
CA GLU A 110 10.78 10.37 -13.99
C GLU A 110 9.28 10.10 -13.78
N GLU A 111 8.69 9.18 -14.53
CA GLU A 111 7.29 8.77 -14.35
C GLU A 111 7.04 8.15 -12.98
N ILE A 112 7.99 7.36 -12.45
CA ILE A 112 7.91 6.80 -11.09
C ILE A 112 7.97 7.90 -10.04
N ALA A 113 8.88 8.85 -10.18
CA ALA A 113 9.03 9.97 -9.24
C ALA A 113 7.78 10.86 -9.18
N GLN A 114 7.04 10.98 -10.29
CA GLN A 114 5.82 11.76 -10.39
C GLN A 114 4.55 10.94 -10.14
N ASP A 115 4.67 9.64 -9.92
CA ASP A 115 3.53 8.75 -9.72
C ASP A 115 2.84 9.02 -8.38
N GLU A 116 1.56 9.38 -8.42
CA GLU A 116 0.81 9.76 -7.22
C GLU A 116 0.65 8.60 -6.24
N ALA A 117 0.49 7.35 -6.72
CA ALA A 117 0.38 6.18 -5.84
C ALA A 117 1.70 5.94 -5.09
N MET A 118 2.85 6.13 -5.77
CA MET A 118 4.17 6.04 -5.15
C MET A 118 4.38 7.14 -4.11
N GLN A 119 4.02 8.38 -4.44
CA GLN A 119 4.13 9.50 -3.50
C GLN A 119 3.28 9.28 -2.25
N VAL A 120 2.05 8.81 -2.39
CA VAL A 120 1.15 8.47 -1.26
C VAL A 120 1.75 7.36 -0.39
N SER A 121 2.25 6.29 -1.01
CA SER A 121 2.87 5.18 -0.27
C SER A 121 4.12 5.62 0.48
N MET A 122 5.03 6.32 -0.17
CA MET A 122 6.26 6.80 0.45
C MET A 122 5.99 7.80 1.59
N ALA A 123 5.04 8.73 1.38
CA ALA A 123 4.66 9.69 2.42
C ALA A 123 4.05 9.00 3.67
N ALA A 124 3.23 7.98 3.49
CA ALA A 124 2.63 7.24 4.61
C ALA A 124 3.69 6.50 5.44
N HIS A 125 4.63 5.82 4.79
CA HIS A 125 5.72 5.14 5.49
C HIS A 125 6.67 6.11 6.18
N HIS A 126 7.02 7.22 5.49
CA HIS A 126 7.83 8.28 6.10
C HIS A 126 7.15 8.87 7.34
N ALA A 127 5.87 9.20 7.27
CA ALA A 127 5.11 9.73 8.41
C ALA A 127 5.07 8.76 9.59
N ALA A 128 4.88 7.46 9.35
CA ALA A 128 4.88 6.44 10.39
C ALA A 128 6.26 6.35 11.10
N VAL A 129 7.34 6.44 10.34
CA VAL A 129 8.70 6.45 10.92
C VAL A 129 8.97 7.76 11.64
N ALA A 130 8.57 8.90 11.08
CA ALA A 130 8.75 10.22 11.69
C ALA A 130 8.02 10.35 13.05
N GLU A 131 6.88 9.70 13.21
CA GLU A 131 6.16 9.63 14.49
C GLU A 131 7.02 8.97 15.59
N ILE A 132 7.90 8.05 15.23
CA ILE A 132 8.77 7.33 16.18
C ILE A 132 10.08 8.07 16.43
N VAL A 133 10.77 8.51 15.38
CA VAL A 133 12.16 9.01 15.47
C VAL A 133 12.30 10.51 15.25
N GLY A 134 11.24 11.19 14.86
CA GLY A 134 11.24 12.60 14.47
C GLY A 134 11.57 12.79 12.99
N GLU A 135 11.19 13.95 12.46
CA GLU A 135 11.28 14.26 11.03
C GLU A 135 12.72 14.20 10.49
N ASP A 136 13.69 14.71 11.26
CA ASP A 136 15.09 14.79 10.84
C ASP A 136 15.74 13.41 10.63
N ALA A 137 15.32 12.40 11.36
CA ALA A 137 15.87 11.05 11.28
C ALA A 137 15.00 10.08 10.44
N ALA A 138 13.81 10.50 10.01
CA ALA A 138 12.82 9.63 9.40
C ALA A 138 13.30 9.02 8.07
N GLN A 139 13.90 9.82 7.20
CA GLN A 139 14.32 9.36 5.87
C GLN A 139 15.40 8.27 5.98
N GLU A 140 16.47 8.52 6.74
CA GLU A 140 17.56 7.55 6.91
C GLU A 140 17.06 6.26 7.60
N THR A 141 16.17 6.40 8.58
CA THR A 141 15.57 5.25 9.28
C THR A 141 14.70 4.43 8.33
N LEU A 142 13.88 5.07 7.50
CA LEU A 142 13.04 4.40 6.51
C LEU A 142 13.88 3.64 5.49
N GLU A 143 14.93 4.26 4.95
CA GLU A 143 15.86 3.61 4.01
C GLU A 143 16.51 2.37 4.64
N HIS A 144 16.93 2.48 5.90
CA HIS A 144 17.51 1.34 6.63
C HIS A 144 16.50 0.21 6.84
N MET A 145 15.27 0.53 7.24
CA MET A 145 14.18 -0.45 7.41
C MET A 145 13.86 -1.19 6.10
N MET A 146 13.69 -0.44 5.02
CA MET A 146 13.40 -1.00 3.70
C MET A 146 14.53 -1.89 3.22
N GLY A 147 15.79 -1.49 3.45
CA GLY A 147 16.96 -2.29 3.17
C GLY A 147 16.97 -3.60 3.97
N GLN A 148 16.66 -3.57 5.26
CA GLN A 148 16.55 -4.77 6.10
C GLN A 148 15.45 -5.71 5.62
N LEU A 149 14.27 -5.20 5.29
CA LEU A 149 13.16 -5.99 4.76
C LEU A 149 13.53 -6.67 3.43
N LEU A 150 14.15 -5.93 2.52
CA LEU A 150 14.58 -6.45 1.22
C LEU A 150 15.65 -7.56 1.36
N ILE A 151 16.67 -7.34 2.18
CA ILE A 151 17.72 -8.33 2.43
C ILE A 151 17.16 -9.54 3.19
N GLY A 152 16.27 -9.32 4.17
CA GLY A 152 15.57 -10.38 4.89
C GLY A 152 14.76 -11.26 3.94
N TYR A 153 13.99 -10.64 3.05
CA TYR A 153 13.22 -11.34 2.02
C TYR A 153 14.11 -12.23 1.13
N PHE A 154 15.24 -11.71 0.63
CA PHE A 154 16.17 -12.50 -0.19
C PHE A 154 16.86 -13.65 0.57
N ARG A 155 16.94 -13.56 1.87
CA ARG A 155 17.47 -14.64 2.74
C ARG A 155 16.40 -15.65 3.17
N GLY A 156 15.14 -15.45 2.77
CA GLY A 156 14.03 -16.29 3.21
C GLY A 156 13.64 -16.07 4.67
N ILE A 157 14.06 -14.98 5.30
CA ILE A 157 13.72 -14.62 6.68
C ILE A 157 12.45 -13.79 6.65
N ASN A 158 11.32 -14.46 6.59
CA ASN A 158 9.99 -13.82 6.65
C ASN A 158 9.57 -13.66 8.12
N GLY A 159 10.13 -12.66 8.82
CA GLY A 159 9.62 -12.25 10.14
C GLY A 159 9.82 -13.22 11.32
N GLU A 160 10.56 -14.30 11.16
CA GLU A 160 10.92 -15.22 12.23
C GLU A 160 12.26 -14.81 12.89
N THR A 161 12.22 -13.81 13.74
CA THR A 161 13.21 -13.62 14.84
C THR A 161 12.56 -12.77 15.94
#